data_60f8bc511c73e9f7376241e2a42c43df
#
_entry.id   60f8bc511c73e9f7376241e2a42c43df
#
_cell.length_a   1.000
_cell.length_b   1.000
_cell.length_c   1.000
_cell.angle_alpha   90.00
_cell.angle_beta   90.00
_cell.angle_gamma   90.00
#
_symmetry.space_group_name_H-M   'P 1'
#
loop_
_entity.id
_entity.type
_entity.pdbx_description
1 polymer ?
#
loop_
_entity_poly.entity_id
_entity_poly.type
_entity_poly.pdbx_seq_one_letter_code
_entity_poly.pdbx_strand_id
1 'polypeptide(L)'
;MFDPGSMDLSSLLQQAQELQAQMESAQAELGAKTVIGTAGGGLVEATVTGTGELVGLVIKPDAVDLDDLETLADLVVAAVRDGNHQAMALARATMPAMPELPDLPDLSDLPELPDLPNLPGSGA
;
A
#
# COMPACT_ATOMS: atom_id res chain seq x y z
N MET A 1 20.61 34.49 22.11
CA MET A 1 19.86 33.64 23.00
C MET A 1 19.20 32.53 22.18
N PHE A 2 19.46 31.31 22.56
CA PHE A 2 18.92 30.17 21.83
C PHE A 2 17.48 29.95 22.25
N ASP A 3 16.56 30.03 21.30
CA ASP A 3 15.16 29.74 21.53
C ASP A 3 14.82 28.46 20.79
N PRO A 4 14.90 27.32 21.47
CA PRO A 4 14.66 26.04 20.79
C PRO A 4 13.24 25.90 20.24
N GLY A 5 12.29 26.58 20.84
CA GLY A 5 10.91 26.46 20.41
C GLY A 5 10.65 27.10 19.05
N SER A 6 11.13 28.32 18.83
CA SER A 6 10.83 28.99 17.57
C SER A 6 11.65 28.47 16.41
N MET A 7 12.88 28.08 16.65
CA MET A 7 13.75 27.58 15.59
C MET A 7 13.32 26.20 15.13
N ASP A 8 13.02 25.34 16.07
CA ASP A 8 12.63 23.97 15.76
C ASP A 8 11.25 23.88 15.12
N LEU A 9 10.34 24.76 15.54
CA LEU A 9 9.00 24.73 14.98
C LEU A 9 9.00 25.08 13.50
N SER A 10 9.73 26.13 13.12
CA SER A 10 9.85 26.52 11.74
C SER A 10 10.47 25.42 10.88
N SER A 11 11.55 24.83 11.36
CA SER A 11 12.22 23.73 10.66
C SER A 11 11.33 22.51 10.53
N LEU A 12 10.61 22.18 11.59
CA LEU A 12 9.70 21.03 11.57
C LEU A 12 8.57 21.23 10.58
N LEU A 13 8.02 22.45 10.52
CA LEU A 13 6.96 22.75 9.57
C LEU A 13 7.45 22.64 8.12
N GLN A 14 8.66 23.15 7.85
CA GLN A 14 9.24 23.03 6.52
C GLN A 14 9.49 21.58 6.16
N GLN A 15 10.03 20.81 7.07
CA GLN A 15 10.26 19.39 6.83
C GLN A 15 8.96 18.63 6.59
N ALA A 16 7.93 18.96 7.35
CA ALA A 16 6.63 18.32 7.17
C ALA A 16 6.04 18.66 5.80
N GLN A 17 6.16 19.92 5.37
CA GLN A 17 5.68 20.32 4.06
C GLN A 17 6.45 19.65 2.93
N GLU A 18 7.76 19.56 3.06
CA GLU A 18 8.59 18.87 2.05
C GLU A 18 8.24 17.38 1.97
N LEU A 19 8.07 16.75 3.11
CA LEU A 19 7.70 15.34 3.15
C LEU A 19 6.33 15.13 2.50
N GLN A 20 5.38 15.99 2.81
CA GLN A 20 4.04 15.91 2.22
C GLN A 20 4.11 16.07 0.70
N ALA A 21 4.89 17.04 0.21
CA ALA A 21 5.05 17.26 -1.21
C ALA A 21 5.70 16.06 -1.89
N GLN A 22 6.69 15.43 -1.25
CA GLN A 22 7.33 14.24 -1.77
C GLN A 22 6.35 13.08 -1.84
N MET A 23 5.53 12.92 -0.83
CA MET A 23 4.53 11.85 -0.82
C MET A 23 3.48 12.05 -1.90
N GLU A 24 3.00 13.27 -2.06
CA GLU A 24 2.04 13.59 -3.12
C GLU A 24 2.64 13.33 -4.50
N SER A 25 3.89 13.74 -4.71
CA SER A 25 4.59 13.50 -5.95
C SER A 25 4.78 12.00 -6.22
N ALA A 26 5.14 11.23 -5.19
CA ALA A 26 5.30 9.80 -5.31
C ALA A 26 3.99 9.11 -5.67
N GLN A 27 2.89 9.53 -5.04
CA GLN A 27 1.58 8.98 -5.35
C GLN A 27 1.14 9.33 -6.77
N ALA A 28 1.42 10.54 -7.22
CA ALA A 28 1.11 10.94 -8.58
C ALA A 28 1.90 10.12 -9.59
N GLU A 29 3.17 9.88 -9.32
CA GLU A 29 4.00 9.01 -10.16
C GLU A 29 3.45 7.59 -10.20
N LEU A 30 3.09 7.04 -9.05
CA LEU A 30 2.54 5.70 -8.96
C LEU A 30 1.22 5.59 -9.71
N GLY A 31 0.37 6.61 -9.60
CA GLY A 31 -0.90 6.62 -10.31
C GLY A 31 -0.75 6.68 -11.83
N ALA A 32 0.36 7.25 -12.31
CA ALA A 32 0.65 7.34 -13.73
C ALA A 32 1.34 6.09 -14.28
N LYS A 33 1.91 5.26 -13.42
CA LYS A 33 2.57 4.02 -13.83
C LYS A 33 1.60 2.86 -13.75
N THR A 34 1.78 1.90 -14.65
CA THR A 34 0.96 0.70 -14.66
C THR A 34 1.84 -0.54 -14.66
N VAL A 35 1.30 -1.61 -14.11
CA VAL A 35 1.90 -2.93 -14.17
C VAL A 35 0.87 -3.89 -14.74
N ILE A 36 1.32 -4.99 -15.28
CA ILE A 36 0.45 -5.99 -15.88
C ILE A 36 0.58 -7.28 -15.09
N GLY A 37 -0.53 -7.70 -14.48
CA GLY A 37 -0.64 -9.00 -13.86
C GLY A 37 -1.18 -10.00 -14.87
N THR A 38 -0.71 -11.22 -14.82
CA THR A 38 -1.13 -12.26 -15.76
C THR A 38 -1.56 -13.53 -15.03
N ALA A 39 -2.38 -14.30 -15.71
CA ALA A 39 -2.78 -15.61 -15.23
C ALA A 39 -2.99 -16.53 -16.43
N GLY A 40 -2.84 -17.83 -16.20
CA GLY A 40 -3.05 -18.83 -17.25
C GLY A 40 -2.04 -18.74 -18.38
N GLY A 41 -0.80 -18.35 -18.07
CA GLY A 41 0.22 -18.18 -19.11
C GLY A 41 -0.03 -17.02 -20.04
N GLY A 42 -0.70 -15.98 -19.56
CA GLY A 42 -0.99 -14.79 -20.34
C GLY A 42 -2.36 -14.79 -20.98
N LEU A 43 -3.21 -15.76 -20.67
CA LEU A 43 -4.57 -15.80 -21.19
C LEU A 43 -5.43 -14.67 -20.64
N VAL A 44 -5.14 -14.22 -19.41
CA VAL A 44 -5.80 -13.08 -18.80
C VAL A 44 -4.72 -12.10 -18.35
N GLU A 45 -4.90 -10.85 -18.69
CA GLU A 45 -3.97 -9.79 -18.31
C GLU A 45 -4.75 -8.67 -17.63
N ALA A 46 -4.30 -8.29 -16.43
CA ALA A 46 -4.90 -7.19 -15.68
C ALA A 46 -3.91 -6.03 -15.61
N THR A 47 -4.34 -4.85 -16.02
CA THR A 47 -3.53 -3.64 -15.93
C THR A 47 -3.92 -2.89 -14.67
N VAL A 48 -2.94 -2.71 -13.78
CA VAL A 48 -3.15 -2.09 -12.47
C VAL A 48 -2.21 -0.91 -12.34
N THR A 49 -2.71 0.20 -11.81
CA THR A 49 -1.84 1.35 -11.51
C THR A 49 -0.97 1.03 -10.30
N GLY A 50 0.11 1.81 -10.14
CA GLY A 50 0.98 1.65 -8.97
C GLY A 50 0.28 1.92 -7.66
N THR A 51 -0.88 2.57 -7.67
CA THR A 51 -1.70 2.80 -6.48
C THR A 51 -2.70 1.66 -6.22
N GLY A 52 -2.72 0.65 -7.08
CA GLY A 52 -3.56 -0.53 -6.88
C GLY A 52 -4.92 -0.46 -7.58
N GLU A 53 -5.11 0.47 -8.50
CA GLU A 53 -6.37 0.59 -9.22
C GLU A 53 -6.35 -0.25 -10.49
N LEU A 54 -7.36 -1.08 -10.68
CA LEU A 54 -7.52 -1.86 -11.90
C LEU A 54 -8.08 -0.95 -12.99
N VAL A 55 -7.32 -0.75 -14.06
CA VAL A 55 -7.72 0.15 -15.14
C VAL A 55 -7.95 -0.56 -16.47
N GLY A 56 -7.57 -1.81 -16.57
CA GLY A 56 -7.77 -2.57 -17.79
C GLY A 56 -7.74 -4.07 -17.54
N LEU A 57 -8.45 -4.78 -18.39
CA LEU A 57 -8.49 -6.24 -18.29
C LEU A 57 -8.60 -6.78 -19.72
N VAL A 58 -7.70 -7.69 -20.06
CA VAL A 58 -7.71 -8.36 -21.37
C VAL A 58 -7.93 -9.85 -21.12
N ILE A 59 -8.92 -10.39 -21.76
CA ILE A 59 -9.24 -11.82 -21.72
C ILE A 59 -9.11 -12.34 -23.14
N LYS A 60 -8.15 -13.25 -23.35
CA LYS A 60 -7.98 -13.84 -24.67
C LYS A 60 -9.07 -14.88 -24.92
N PRO A 61 -9.49 -15.04 -26.16
CA PRO A 61 -10.56 -16.01 -26.47
C PRO A 61 -10.27 -17.41 -25.98
N ASP A 62 -9.02 -17.83 -25.99
CA ASP A 62 -8.63 -19.18 -25.54
C ASP A 62 -8.88 -19.40 -24.05
N ALA A 63 -9.05 -18.31 -23.27
CA ALA A 63 -9.39 -18.42 -21.87
C ALA A 63 -10.87 -18.66 -21.62
N VAL A 64 -11.71 -18.44 -22.63
CA VAL A 64 -13.16 -18.51 -22.48
C VAL A 64 -13.66 -19.87 -22.85
N ASP A 65 -14.22 -20.58 -21.87
CA ASP A 65 -14.92 -21.84 -22.06
C ASP A 65 -16.30 -21.65 -21.46
N LEU A 66 -17.32 -21.64 -22.30
CA LEU A 66 -18.69 -21.40 -21.85
C LEU A 66 -19.18 -22.50 -20.91
N ASP A 67 -18.57 -23.66 -20.96
CA ASP A 67 -18.91 -24.76 -20.08
C ASP A 67 -18.18 -24.69 -18.74
N ASP A 68 -17.20 -23.78 -18.60
CA ASP A 68 -16.40 -23.64 -17.40
C ASP A 68 -16.06 -22.16 -17.12
N LEU A 69 -17.10 -21.38 -16.84
CA LEU A 69 -16.90 -19.97 -16.53
C LEU A 69 -16.23 -19.76 -15.18
N GLU A 70 -16.30 -20.76 -14.31
CA GLU A 70 -15.67 -20.69 -13.00
C GLU A 70 -14.15 -20.59 -13.12
N THR A 71 -13.55 -21.37 -14.01
CA THR A 71 -12.11 -21.27 -14.27
C THR A 71 -11.74 -19.90 -14.82
N LEU A 72 -12.56 -19.34 -15.70
CA LEU A 72 -12.32 -17.98 -16.20
C LEU A 72 -12.34 -16.96 -15.06
N ALA A 73 -13.30 -17.06 -14.17
CA ALA A 73 -13.39 -16.17 -13.01
C ALA A 73 -12.14 -16.28 -12.13
N ASP A 74 -11.67 -17.52 -11.91
CA ASP A 74 -10.47 -17.75 -11.12
C ASP A 74 -9.23 -17.16 -11.79
N LEU A 75 -9.13 -17.25 -13.10
CA LEU A 75 -8.03 -16.63 -13.85
C LEU A 75 -8.04 -15.11 -13.72
N VAL A 76 -9.22 -14.50 -13.79
CA VAL A 76 -9.35 -13.05 -13.62
C VAL A 76 -8.87 -12.64 -12.23
N VAL A 77 -9.33 -13.33 -11.20
CA VAL A 77 -8.90 -13.04 -9.83
C VAL A 77 -7.39 -13.19 -9.69
N ALA A 78 -6.83 -14.26 -10.25
CA ALA A 78 -5.39 -14.49 -10.18
C ALA A 78 -4.60 -13.41 -10.89
N ALA A 79 -5.05 -12.96 -12.06
CA ALA A 79 -4.40 -11.90 -12.80
C ALA A 79 -4.42 -10.57 -12.03
N VAL A 80 -5.56 -10.24 -11.43
CA VAL A 80 -5.70 -9.03 -10.62
C VAL A 80 -4.80 -9.10 -9.39
N ARG A 81 -4.74 -10.24 -8.73
CA ARG A 81 -3.84 -10.43 -7.58
C ARG A 81 -2.38 -10.25 -7.98
N ASP A 82 -1.99 -10.84 -9.10
CA ASP A 82 -0.63 -10.70 -9.61
C ASP A 82 -0.32 -9.22 -9.89
N GLY A 83 -1.25 -8.51 -10.53
CA GLY A 83 -1.11 -7.09 -10.78
C GLY A 83 -0.99 -6.29 -9.50
N ASN A 84 -1.80 -6.59 -8.50
CA ASN A 84 -1.73 -5.92 -7.21
C ASN A 84 -0.41 -6.17 -6.51
N HIS A 85 0.12 -7.38 -6.57
CA HIS A 85 1.44 -7.68 -6.00
C HIS A 85 2.53 -6.87 -6.68
N GLN A 86 2.50 -6.77 -8.00
CA GLN A 86 3.46 -5.97 -8.74
C GLN A 86 3.32 -4.49 -8.42
N ALA A 87 2.09 -4.00 -8.29
CA ALA A 87 1.83 -2.61 -7.91
C ALA A 87 2.39 -2.30 -6.53
N MET A 88 2.23 -3.21 -5.58
CA MET A 88 2.80 -3.03 -4.23
C MET A 88 4.31 -3.01 -4.27
N ALA A 89 4.94 -3.86 -5.09
CA ALA A 89 6.38 -3.86 -5.25
C ALA A 89 6.86 -2.55 -5.87
N LEU A 90 6.14 -2.05 -6.86
CA LEU A 90 6.45 -0.76 -7.48
C LEU A 90 6.31 0.37 -6.47
N ALA A 91 5.27 0.34 -5.66
CA ALA A 91 5.06 1.34 -4.62
C ALA A 91 6.20 1.38 -3.63
N ARG A 92 6.68 0.22 -3.20
CA ARG A 92 7.81 0.14 -2.28
C ARG A 92 9.09 0.69 -2.90
N ALA A 93 9.29 0.46 -4.19
CA ALA A 93 10.48 0.92 -4.90
C ALA A 93 10.42 2.44 -5.17
N THR A 94 9.22 2.99 -5.35
CA THR A 94 9.03 4.40 -5.71
C THR A 94 8.92 5.32 -4.50
N MET A 95 8.37 4.81 -3.39
CA MET A 95 8.23 5.61 -2.18
C MET A 95 9.60 5.98 -1.63
N PRO A 96 9.76 7.23 -1.16
CA PRO A 96 11.01 7.61 -0.52
C PRO A 96 11.30 6.70 0.66
N ALA A 97 12.58 6.31 0.78
CA ALA A 97 13.00 5.45 1.89
C ALA A 97 12.66 6.13 3.20
N MET A 98 11.84 5.48 4.00
CA MET A 98 11.61 5.96 5.35
C MET A 98 12.88 5.72 6.17
N PRO A 99 13.29 6.68 7.00
CA PRO A 99 14.41 6.42 7.88
C PRO A 99 14.10 5.18 8.71
N GLU A 100 15.07 4.31 8.82
CA GLU A 100 14.90 3.15 9.69
C GLU A 100 14.53 3.63 11.07
N LEU A 101 13.37 3.21 11.51
CA LEU A 101 13.00 3.45 12.88
C LEU A 101 13.96 2.65 13.77
N PRO A 102 14.46 3.25 14.85
CA PRO A 102 15.24 2.47 15.77
C PRO A 102 14.45 1.23 16.19
N ASP A 103 15.17 0.15 16.45
CA ASP A 103 14.54 -1.08 16.87
C ASP A 103 13.53 -0.78 17.97
N LEU A 104 12.26 -0.87 17.62
CA LEU A 104 11.23 -0.77 18.62
C LEU A 104 11.28 -2.03 19.46
N PRO A 105 11.17 -1.92 20.77
CA PRO A 105 11.10 -3.11 21.59
C PRO A 105 9.93 -3.97 21.12
N ASP A 106 10.14 -5.26 21.12
CA ASP A 106 9.09 -6.19 20.74
C ASP A 106 7.89 -5.95 21.64
N LEU A 107 6.74 -5.69 21.02
CA LEU A 107 5.53 -5.44 21.80
C LEU A 107 5.15 -6.63 22.66
N SER A 108 5.59 -7.81 22.30
CA SER A 108 5.33 -9.00 23.10
C SER A 108 6.13 -9.01 24.42
N ASP A 109 7.20 -8.24 24.48
CA ASP A 109 7.99 -8.11 25.71
C ASP A 109 7.50 -7.00 26.62
N LEU A 110 6.50 -6.25 26.19
CA LEU A 110 5.91 -5.25 27.05
C LEU A 110 5.19 -5.93 28.21
N PRO A 111 5.38 -5.46 29.44
CA PRO A 111 4.62 -5.99 30.54
C PRO A 111 3.12 -5.80 30.25
N GLU A 112 2.34 -6.79 30.60
CA GLU A 112 0.90 -6.66 30.49
C GLU A 112 0.47 -5.37 31.15
N LEU A 113 -0.34 -4.59 30.43
CA LEU A 113 -0.91 -3.41 31.03
C LEU A 113 -1.68 -3.87 32.29
N PRO A 114 -1.45 -3.22 33.41
CA PRO A 114 -2.23 -3.53 34.57
C PRO A 114 -3.70 -3.42 34.22
N ASP A 115 -4.51 -4.31 34.78
CA ASP A 115 -5.95 -4.23 34.60
C ASP A 115 -6.38 -2.81 34.88
N LEU A 116 -6.84 -2.13 33.83
CA LEU A 116 -7.36 -0.80 34.03
C LEU A 116 -8.56 -0.91 34.98
N PRO A 117 -8.61 -0.05 35.98
CA PRO A 117 -9.80 -0.01 36.80
C PRO A 117 -11.01 0.24 35.92
N ASN A 118 -12.13 -0.35 36.24
CA ASN A 118 -13.34 -0.15 35.45
C ASN A 118 -13.57 1.33 35.23
N LEU A 119 -13.43 1.72 33.96
CA LEU A 119 -13.73 3.10 33.63
C LEU A 119 -15.22 3.32 33.78
N PRO A 120 -15.61 4.51 34.24
CA PRO A 120 -17.03 4.82 34.32
C PRO A 120 -17.67 4.66 32.95
N GLY A 121 -18.74 3.90 32.88
CA GLY A 121 -19.45 3.66 31.63
C GLY A 121 -19.02 2.42 30.89
N SER A 122 -17.98 1.74 31.30
CA SER A 122 -17.55 0.52 30.65
C SER A 122 -18.01 -0.69 31.44
N GLY A 123 -19.08 -1.28 31.04
CA GLY A 123 -19.52 -2.51 31.64
C GLY A 123 -20.29 -2.36 32.91
N ALA A 124 -21.06 -1.36 33.01
CA ALA A 124 -21.98 -1.22 34.14
C ALA A 124 -22.95 -2.36 34.18
#